data_a22b275ad8baadf9f4515577d189bf99
#
_entry.id   a22b275ad8baadf9f4515577d189bf99
#
_cell.length_a   1.000
_cell.length_b   1.000
_cell.length_c   1.000
_cell.angle_alpha   90.00
_cell.angle_beta   90.00
_cell.angle_gamma   90.00
#
_symmetry.space_group_name_H-M   'P 1'
#
loop_
_entity.id
_entity.type
_entity.pdbx_description
1 polymer ?
#
loop_
_entity_poly.entity_id
_entity_poly.type
_entity_poly.pdbx_seq_one_letter_code
_entity_poly.pdbx_strand_id
1 'polypeptide(L)'
;SYPLRAAASRPVRLRPAPATLDRLRPVILSDVTIREALASGRIVIDPILEGAVQPSSVDLRIDRYFRVFRNDTTPYIDPKQPQEDLTELVEVKDHAAFILHPGEFVLGSTLERVAIPSDMVGRLEGKSSLGRLGLLIHSTAGFVDAGWDGHLTLELSNVANLPIALYPGMKIGQISFLQMTTAAENPYGTSATGSKYQGQQGPTPSRYYLNFRGE
;
A
#
# COMPACT_ATOMS: atom_id res chain seq x y z
N SER A 1 38.57 -3.54 -20.76
CA SER A 1 37.98 -4.48 -19.82
C SER A 1 38.72 -4.40 -18.50
N TYR A 2 38.08 -3.79 -17.49
CA TYR A 2 38.58 -3.78 -16.11
C TYR A 2 38.07 -5.04 -15.41
N PRO A 3 38.90 -5.87 -14.78
CA PRO A 3 38.43 -7.00 -13.98
C PRO A 3 37.96 -6.50 -12.61
N LEU A 4 36.67 -6.63 -12.35
CA LEU A 4 36.09 -6.48 -11.01
C LEU A 4 36.62 -7.62 -10.13
N ARG A 5 37.54 -7.33 -9.25
CA ARG A 5 37.94 -8.23 -8.15
C ARG A 5 36.78 -8.28 -7.15
N ALA A 6 36.15 -9.43 -7.03
CA ALA A 6 35.20 -9.71 -5.95
C ALA A 6 35.98 -9.73 -4.60
N ALA A 7 35.81 -8.69 -3.80
CA ALA A 7 36.25 -8.69 -2.41
C ALA A 7 35.29 -9.56 -1.60
N ALA A 8 35.79 -10.66 -1.04
CA ALA A 8 35.03 -11.50 -0.11
C ALA A 8 34.68 -10.65 1.12
N SER A 9 33.40 -10.31 1.27
CA SER A 9 32.88 -9.59 2.42
C SER A 9 32.92 -10.50 3.64
N ARG A 10 33.66 -10.13 4.69
CA ARG A 10 33.58 -10.79 5.99
C ARG A 10 32.16 -10.61 6.55
N PRO A 11 31.55 -11.65 7.13
CA PRO A 11 30.25 -11.51 7.77
C PRO A 11 30.36 -10.51 8.93
N VAL A 12 29.55 -9.45 8.87
CA VAL A 12 29.41 -8.49 9.96
C VAL A 12 28.70 -9.19 11.12
N ARG A 13 29.42 -9.44 12.21
CA ARG A 13 28.81 -9.90 13.47
C ARG A 13 28.10 -8.70 14.11
N LEU A 14 26.77 -8.69 14.05
CA LEU A 14 25.96 -7.73 14.79
C LEU A 14 26.16 -7.98 16.28
N ARG A 15 26.44 -6.91 17.03
CA ARG A 15 26.49 -6.99 18.50
C ARG A 15 25.08 -7.21 19.04
N PRO A 16 24.89 -8.03 20.10
CA PRO A 16 23.59 -8.11 20.79
C PRO A 16 23.22 -6.72 21.34
N ALA A 17 21.93 -6.40 21.30
CA ALA A 17 21.41 -5.15 21.84
C ALA A 17 21.76 -5.02 23.34
N PRO A 18 22.11 -3.81 23.84
CA PRO A 18 22.39 -3.60 25.25
C PRO A 18 21.14 -3.85 26.09
N ALA A 19 21.31 -4.45 27.28
CA ALA A 19 20.24 -4.85 28.22
C ALA A 19 19.30 -3.69 28.69
N THR A 20 19.65 -2.44 28.40
CA THR A 20 18.84 -1.25 28.73
C THR A 20 17.71 -0.97 27.71
N LEU A 21 17.63 -1.72 26.61
CA LEU A 21 16.53 -1.62 25.62
C LEU A 21 15.23 -2.30 26.06
N ASP A 22 15.23 -3.02 27.17
CA ASP A 22 14.07 -3.76 27.70
C ASP A 22 12.88 -2.85 28.13
N ARG A 23 13.03 -1.55 28.08
CA ARG A 23 11.98 -0.56 28.39
C ARG A 23 11.37 0.12 27.15
N LEU A 24 11.91 -0.12 25.97
CA LEU A 24 11.33 0.42 24.74
C LEU A 24 10.16 -0.47 24.33
N ARG A 25 8.95 0.07 24.36
CA ARG A 25 7.79 -0.61 23.78
C ARG A 25 8.08 -0.86 22.30
N PRO A 26 7.83 -2.09 21.80
CA PRO A 26 8.01 -2.38 20.38
C PRO A 26 7.13 -1.43 19.56
N VAL A 27 7.72 -0.80 18.54
CA VAL A 27 7.01 0.14 17.66
C VAL A 27 6.55 -0.56 16.38
N ILE A 28 7.39 -1.45 15.82
CA ILE A 28 7.10 -2.20 14.60
C ILE A 28 6.87 -3.67 14.97
N LEU A 29 5.80 -4.27 14.46
CA LEU A 29 5.50 -5.66 14.71
C LEU A 29 6.46 -6.59 13.94
N SER A 30 7.00 -7.59 14.63
CA SER A 30 7.74 -8.69 14.02
C SER A 30 6.78 -9.70 13.37
N ASP A 31 7.32 -10.61 12.59
CA ASP A 31 6.56 -11.70 11.95
C ASP A 31 5.81 -12.59 12.98
N VAL A 32 6.38 -12.80 14.16
CA VAL A 32 5.72 -13.55 15.24
C VAL A 32 4.47 -12.81 15.71
N THR A 33 4.61 -11.54 16.07
CA THR A 33 3.48 -10.71 16.55
C THR A 33 2.44 -10.47 15.45
N ILE A 34 2.87 -10.36 14.19
CA ILE A 34 1.96 -10.28 13.03
C ILE A 34 1.10 -11.55 12.93
N ARG A 35 1.71 -12.75 13.03
CA ARG A 35 0.95 -14.01 12.99
C ARG A 35 -0.04 -14.14 14.15
N GLU A 36 0.36 -13.74 15.36
CA GLU A 36 -0.54 -13.70 16.52
C GLU A 36 -1.72 -12.74 16.32
N ALA A 37 -1.45 -11.54 15.78
CA ALA A 37 -2.47 -10.54 15.49
C ALA A 37 -3.45 -10.99 14.38
N LEU A 38 -2.96 -11.68 13.35
CA LEU A 38 -3.79 -12.30 12.31
C LEU A 38 -4.63 -13.45 12.88
N ALA A 39 -4.03 -14.35 13.66
CA ALA A 39 -4.73 -15.50 14.24
C ALA A 39 -5.83 -15.08 15.23
N SER A 40 -5.62 -13.99 15.98
CA SER A 40 -6.62 -13.43 16.89
C SER A 40 -7.66 -12.54 16.21
N GLY A 41 -7.54 -12.28 14.90
CA GLY A 41 -8.40 -11.35 14.17
C GLY A 41 -8.19 -9.88 14.52
N ARG A 42 -7.13 -9.54 15.25
CA ARG A 42 -6.78 -8.17 15.58
C ARG A 42 -6.33 -7.36 14.35
N ILE A 43 -5.64 -8.02 13.43
CA ILE A 43 -5.36 -7.55 12.07
C ILE A 43 -6.07 -8.50 11.12
N VAL A 44 -6.69 -7.96 10.08
CA VAL A 44 -7.31 -8.76 9.02
C VAL A 44 -6.61 -8.47 7.71
N ILE A 45 -6.18 -9.51 7.02
CA ILE A 45 -5.72 -9.49 5.63
C ILE A 45 -6.42 -10.66 4.94
N ASP A 46 -7.39 -10.36 4.08
CA ASP A 46 -8.27 -11.37 3.49
C ASP A 46 -8.45 -11.16 1.97
N PRO A 47 -8.15 -12.20 1.18
CA PRO A 47 -7.58 -13.50 1.52
C PRO A 47 -6.06 -13.44 1.74
N ILE A 48 -5.57 -13.96 2.85
CA ILE A 48 -4.12 -14.00 3.09
C ILE A 48 -3.45 -15.08 2.23
N LEU A 49 -2.35 -14.72 1.56
CA LEU A 49 -1.54 -15.65 0.80
C LEU A 49 -0.62 -16.45 1.74
N GLU A 50 -0.49 -17.75 1.52
CA GLU A 50 0.51 -18.58 2.21
C GLU A 50 1.92 -18.01 1.98
N GLY A 51 2.71 -17.89 3.06
CA GLY A 51 4.05 -17.30 2.99
C GLY A 51 4.10 -15.80 2.76
N ALA A 52 2.96 -15.07 2.90
CA ALA A 52 2.93 -13.61 2.77
C ALA A 52 3.62 -12.90 3.93
N VAL A 53 3.63 -13.48 5.13
CA VAL A 53 4.25 -12.86 6.31
C VAL A 53 5.77 -12.85 6.16
N GLN A 54 6.33 -11.65 6.22
CA GLN A 54 7.75 -11.33 6.14
C GLN A 54 8.26 -10.90 7.52
N PRO A 55 9.57 -10.74 7.78
CA PRO A 55 10.11 -10.43 9.11
C PRO A 55 9.46 -9.25 9.85
N SER A 56 8.92 -8.25 9.13
CA SER A 56 8.29 -7.05 9.71
C SER A 56 7.13 -6.50 8.86
N SER A 57 6.57 -7.31 7.96
CA SER A 57 5.50 -6.89 7.05
C SER A 57 4.71 -8.08 6.53
N VAL A 58 3.62 -7.80 5.80
CA VAL A 58 2.87 -8.79 5.03
C VAL A 58 2.83 -8.34 3.57
N ASP A 59 3.16 -9.27 2.66
CA ASP A 59 3.05 -9.04 1.22
C ASP A 59 1.58 -8.89 0.81
N LEU A 60 1.31 -7.91 -0.05
CA LEU A 60 0.00 -7.65 -0.65
C LEU A 60 0.09 -7.80 -2.18
N ARG A 61 -1.02 -8.24 -2.77
CA ARG A 61 -1.14 -8.48 -4.22
C ARG A 61 -1.95 -7.40 -4.89
N ILE A 62 -1.70 -7.17 -6.17
CA ILE A 62 -2.53 -6.31 -7.02
C ILE A 62 -3.81 -7.05 -7.43
N ASP A 63 -4.94 -6.36 -7.40
CA ASP A 63 -6.20 -6.86 -7.95
C ASP A 63 -6.21 -6.70 -9.49
N ARG A 64 -7.28 -7.18 -10.13
CA ARG A 64 -7.49 -7.12 -11.59
C ARG A 64 -8.07 -5.80 -12.09
N TYR A 65 -8.53 -4.94 -11.21
CA TYR A 65 -9.19 -3.68 -11.56
C TYR A 65 -8.21 -2.51 -11.52
N PHE A 66 -8.23 -1.71 -12.59
CA PHE A 66 -7.41 -0.50 -12.73
C PHE A 66 -8.28 0.67 -13.14
N ARG A 67 -7.97 1.88 -12.66
CA ARG A 67 -8.55 3.13 -13.16
C ARG A 67 -7.52 3.88 -13.97
N VAL A 68 -7.83 4.05 -15.24
CA VAL A 68 -6.99 4.77 -16.21
C VAL A 68 -7.52 6.19 -16.35
N PHE A 69 -6.62 7.17 -16.33
CA PHE A 69 -7.00 8.58 -16.48
C PHE A 69 -7.37 8.89 -17.93
N ARG A 70 -8.47 9.63 -18.11
CA ARG A 70 -8.96 10.08 -19.38
C ARG A 70 -8.49 11.51 -19.62
N ASN A 71 -7.52 11.68 -20.51
CA ASN A 71 -6.91 12.98 -20.82
C ASN A 71 -7.71 13.80 -21.83
N ASP A 72 -8.82 13.25 -22.37
CA ASP A 72 -9.67 13.83 -23.42
C ASP A 72 -10.95 14.50 -22.88
N THR A 73 -11.25 14.33 -21.58
CA THR A 73 -12.52 14.79 -21.01
C THR A 73 -12.45 16.18 -20.37
N THR A 74 -11.27 16.61 -19.92
CA THR A 74 -11.07 17.87 -19.21
C THR A 74 -9.67 18.43 -19.46
N PRO A 75 -9.53 19.78 -19.58
CA PRO A 75 -8.23 20.40 -19.81
C PRO A 75 -7.32 20.44 -18.57
N TYR A 76 -7.86 20.25 -17.38
CA TYR A 76 -7.12 20.20 -16.10
C TYR A 76 -7.96 19.51 -15.02
N ILE A 77 -7.29 19.08 -13.96
CA ILE A 77 -7.93 18.50 -12.79
C ILE A 77 -8.20 19.62 -11.77
N ASP A 78 -9.49 19.86 -11.46
CA ASP A 78 -9.88 20.75 -10.37
C ASP A 78 -10.24 19.92 -9.13
N PRO A 79 -9.41 19.92 -8.06
CA PRO A 79 -9.67 19.12 -6.87
C PRO A 79 -10.91 19.56 -6.08
N LYS A 80 -11.49 20.72 -6.37
CA LYS A 80 -12.75 21.21 -5.76
C LYS A 80 -14.00 20.62 -6.39
N GLN A 81 -13.88 20.06 -7.60
CA GLN A 81 -15.00 19.50 -8.35
C GLN A 81 -15.05 17.96 -8.25
N PRO A 82 -16.23 17.34 -8.30
CA PRO A 82 -16.35 15.90 -8.51
C PRO A 82 -15.64 15.48 -9.80
N GLN A 83 -14.94 14.34 -9.76
CA GLN A 83 -14.12 13.86 -10.88
C GLN A 83 -14.70 12.55 -11.45
N GLU A 84 -16.03 12.54 -11.73
CA GLU A 84 -16.74 11.30 -12.13
C GLU A 84 -16.21 10.73 -13.45
N ASP A 85 -15.91 11.58 -14.42
CA ASP A 85 -15.47 11.19 -15.77
C ASP A 85 -13.93 11.23 -15.95
N LEU A 86 -13.19 11.53 -14.89
CA LEU A 86 -11.72 11.65 -14.98
C LEU A 86 -11.03 10.32 -15.21
N THR A 87 -11.63 9.22 -14.74
CA THR A 87 -11.03 7.88 -14.83
C THR A 87 -12.02 6.86 -15.34
N GLU A 88 -11.53 5.91 -16.14
CA GLU A 88 -12.26 4.73 -16.60
C GLU A 88 -11.80 3.49 -15.85
N LEU A 89 -12.75 2.62 -15.45
CA LEU A 89 -12.44 1.34 -14.83
C LEU A 89 -12.17 0.29 -15.89
N VAL A 90 -10.98 -0.30 -15.84
CA VAL A 90 -10.53 -1.37 -16.72
C VAL A 90 -10.38 -2.66 -15.92
N GLU A 91 -10.98 -3.74 -16.36
CA GLU A 91 -10.78 -5.08 -15.80
C GLU A 91 -9.80 -5.87 -16.66
N VAL A 92 -8.74 -6.37 -16.05
CA VAL A 92 -7.78 -7.28 -16.68
C VAL A 92 -8.31 -8.71 -16.54
N LYS A 93 -8.57 -9.35 -17.67
CA LYS A 93 -9.03 -10.76 -17.72
C LYS A 93 -7.91 -11.72 -17.32
N ASP A 94 -8.31 -12.93 -16.93
CA ASP A 94 -7.39 -13.99 -16.51
C ASP A 94 -6.29 -14.23 -17.57
N HIS A 95 -5.07 -14.41 -17.09
CA HIS A 95 -3.84 -14.59 -17.88
C HIS A 95 -3.36 -13.39 -18.70
N ALA A 96 -4.07 -12.26 -18.69
CA ALA A 96 -3.60 -11.03 -19.29
C ALA A 96 -2.80 -10.18 -18.27
N ALA A 97 -2.08 -9.19 -18.79
CA ALA A 97 -1.39 -8.19 -17.97
C ALA A 97 -1.96 -6.81 -18.27
N PHE A 98 -2.00 -5.96 -17.26
CA PHE A 98 -2.11 -4.52 -17.47
C PHE A 98 -0.73 -4.00 -17.87
N ILE A 99 -0.64 -3.28 -18.98
CA ILE A 99 0.61 -2.71 -19.46
C ILE A 99 0.68 -1.24 -19.04
N LEU A 100 1.54 -0.96 -18.08
CA LEU A 100 1.77 0.39 -17.57
C LEU A 100 2.92 1.04 -18.36
N HIS A 101 2.59 2.00 -19.21
CA HIS A 101 3.57 2.67 -20.06
C HIS A 101 4.42 3.69 -19.29
N PRO A 102 5.63 4.05 -19.81
CA PRO A 102 6.46 5.09 -19.21
C PRO A 102 5.71 6.41 -19.00
N GLY A 103 5.80 6.97 -17.79
CA GLY A 103 5.14 8.22 -17.44
C GLY A 103 3.63 8.12 -17.17
N GLU A 104 3.03 6.94 -17.31
CA GLU A 104 1.62 6.75 -16.94
C GLU A 104 1.44 6.69 -15.42
N PHE A 105 0.29 7.19 -14.99
CA PHE A 105 -0.23 7.11 -13.64
C PHE A 105 -1.62 6.49 -13.67
N VAL A 106 -1.84 5.42 -12.91
CA VAL A 106 -3.12 4.72 -12.81
C VAL A 106 -3.43 4.36 -11.37
N LEU A 107 -4.71 4.18 -11.03
CA LEU A 107 -5.09 3.65 -9.74
C LEU A 107 -5.32 2.15 -9.87
N GLY A 108 -4.69 1.40 -8.99
CA GLY A 108 -4.99 -0.01 -8.73
C GLY A 108 -5.53 -0.18 -7.31
N SER A 109 -5.73 -1.42 -6.89
CA SER A 109 -6.05 -1.74 -5.50
C SER A 109 -5.38 -3.03 -5.06
N THR A 110 -5.26 -3.20 -3.74
CA THR A 110 -4.90 -4.50 -3.19
C THR A 110 -6.02 -5.50 -3.46
N LEU A 111 -5.64 -6.75 -3.74
CA LEU A 111 -6.57 -7.87 -3.81
C LEU A 111 -7.11 -8.19 -2.42
N GLU A 112 -6.29 -7.98 -1.41
CA GLU A 112 -6.64 -8.20 -0.02
C GLU A 112 -7.41 -7.01 0.57
N ARG A 113 -8.47 -7.34 1.30
CA ARG A 113 -9.04 -6.43 2.30
C ARG A 113 -8.08 -6.38 3.48
N VAL A 114 -7.81 -5.18 3.96
CA VAL A 114 -6.96 -4.90 5.12
C VAL A 114 -7.80 -4.21 6.19
N ALA A 115 -7.81 -4.75 7.43
CA ALA A 115 -8.39 -4.07 8.56
C ALA A 115 -7.41 -4.04 9.73
N ILE A 116 -7.30 -2.89 10.39
CA ILE A 116 -6.39 -2.65 11.50
C ILE A 116 -7.14 -2.02 12.68
N PRO A 117 -6.74 -2.33 13.93
CA PRO A 117 -7.41 -1.80 15.12
C PRO A 117 -7.11 -0.31 15.34
N SER A 118 -7.83 0.29 16.26
CA SER A 118 -7.71 1.72 16.60
C SER A 118 -6.39 2.12 17.27
N ASP A 119 -5.57 1.19 17.68
CA ASP A 119 -4.29 1.42 18.35
C ASP A 119 -3.05 1.04 17.50
N MET A 120 -3.26 0.79 16.22
CA MET A 120 -2.20 0.52 15.25
C MET A 120 -2.38 1.39 14.01
N VAL A 121 -1.26 1.69 13.33
CA VAL A 121 -1.24 2.19 11.97
C VAL A 121 -0.55 1.18 11.06
N GLY A 122 -1.02 1.07 9.83
CA GLY A 122 -0.33 0.36 8.76
C GLY A 122 0.58 1.31 7.99
N ARG A 123 1.67 0.78 7.44
CA ARG A 123 2.51 1.48 6.49
C ARG A 123 2.67 0.65 5.23
N LEU A 124 2.08 1.14 4.15
CA LEU A 124 2.19 0.55 2.82
C LEU A 124 3.52 0.95 2.19
N GLU A 125 4.24 -0.01 1.66
CA GLU A 125 5.50 0.19 0.93
C GLU A 125 5.54 -0.70 -0.32
N GLY A 126 6.28 -0.24 -1.34
CA GLY A 126 6.52 -1.04 -2.53
C GLY A 126 7.49 -2.20 -2.27
N LYS A 127 7.50 -3.15 -3.20
CA LYS A 127 8.53 -4.21 -3.23
C LYS A 127 9.81 -3.65 -3.85
N SER A 128 10.93 -3.75 -3.15
CA SER A 128 12.22 -3.21 -3.63
C SER A 128 12.65 -3.78 -4.99
N SER A 129 12.28 -5.02 -5.29
CA SER A 129 12.55 -5.66 -6.58
C SER A 129 11.77 -5.01 -7.74
N LEU A 130 10.55 -4.56 -7.50
CA LEU A 130 9.73 -3.83 -8.48
C LEU A 130 10.16 -2.36 -8.57
N GLY A 131 10.51 -1.75 -7.45
CA GLY A 131 11.07 -0.39 -7.44
C GLY A 131 12.35 -0.26 -8.28
N ARG A 132 13.18 -1.32 -8.32
CA ARG A 132 14.37 -1.38 -9.18
C ARG A 132 14.04 -1.48 -10.68
N LEU A 133 12.82 -1.82 -11.03
CA LEU A 133 12.30 -1.80 -12.40
C LEU A 133 11.61 -0.48 -12.74
N GLY A 134 11.52 0.46 -11.78
CA GLY A 134 10.88 1.75 -11.96
C GLY A 134 9.39 1.78 -11.64
N LEU A 135 8.86 0.75 -10.94
CA LEU A 135 7.48 0.76 -10.49
C LEU A 135 7.36 1.44 -9.13
N LEU A 136 6.54 2.48 -9.05
CA LEU A 136 6.04 3.07 -7.80
C LEU A 136 4.62 2.57 -7.56
N ILE A 137 4.24 2.34 -6.30
CA ILE A 137 2.89 1.88 -5.94
C ILE A 137 2.11 2.87 -5.09
N HIS A 138 2.78 3.87 -4.55
CA HIS A 138 2.21 5.07 -3.94
C HIS A 138 3.23 6.21 -4.07
N SER A 139 2.74 7.45 -4.12
CA SER A 139 3.62 8.61 -4.26
C SER A 139 3.82 9.33 -2.93
N THR A 140 2.77 9.49 -2.12
CA THR A 140 2.79 10.33 -0.91
C THR A 140 2.11 9.72 0.30
N ALA A 141 1.08 8.90 0.12
CA ALA A 141 0.20 8.44 1.19
C ALA A 141 0.45 6.97 1.55
N GLY A 142 1.56 6.69 2.24
CA GLY A 142 1.90 5.34 2.70
C GLY A 142 1.28 4.95 4.05
N PHE A 143 0.72 5.89 4.82
CA PHE A 143 0.05 5.58 6.08
C PHE A 143 -1.36 5.06 5.85
N VAL A 144 -1.71 3.99 6.56
CA VAL A 144 -3.05 3.43 6.68
C VAL A 144 -3.48 3.70 8.12
N ASP A 145 -4.44 4.60 8.29
CA ASP A 145 -4.84 5.11 9.60
C ASP A 145 -5.46 4.04 10.51
N ALA A 146 -5.30 4.24 11.82
CA ALA A 146 -5.90 3.40 12.84
C ALA A 146 -7.42 3.33 12.69
N GLY A 147 -7.98 2.11 12.69
CA GLY A 147 -9.41 1.86 12.44
C GLY A 147 -9.77 1.67 10.96
N TRP A 148 -8.80 1.69 10.06
CA TRP A 148 -9.04 1.39 8.64
C TRP A 148 -9.63 0.00 8.43
N ASP A 149 -10.55 -0.09 7.46
CA ASP A 149 -11.12 -1.33 6.95
C ASP A 149 -11.48 -1.14 5.47
N GLY A 150 -10.89 -1.94 4.58
CA GLY A 150 -11.15 -1.88 3.14
C GLY A 150 -9.96 -2.35 2.30
N HIS A 151 -10.12 -2.29 0.97
CA HIS A 151 -9.01 -2.48 0.04
C HIS A 151 -8.18 -1.21 -0.05
N LEU A 152 -6.85 -1.32 -0.16
CA LEU A 152 -5.99 -0.16 -0.31
C LEU A 152 -5.92 0.25 -1.78
N THR A 153 -6.21 1.51 -2.09
CA THR A 153 -5.94 2.05 -3.42
C THR A 153 -4.44 2.26 -3.60
N LEU A 154 -3.92 1.83 -4.74
CA LEU A 154 -2.53 1.95 -5.13
C LEU A 154 -2.39 3.02 -6.21
N GLU A 155 -1.44 3.92 -6.04
CA GLU A 155 -1.10 5.00 -6.97
C GLU A 155 0.08 4.55 -7.83
N LEU A 156 -0.22 3.75 -8.86
CA LEU A 156 0.78 3.08 -9.68
C LEU A 156 1.37 4.05 -10.71
N SER A 157 2.69 4.16 -10.74
CA SER A 157 3.37 4.90 -11.79
C SER A 157 4.64 4.22 -12.26
N ASN A 158 4.93 4.36 -13.57
CA ASN A 158 6.11 3.83 -14.22
C ASN A 158 7.09 4.98 -14.53
N VAL A 159 8.20 5.02 -13.78
CA VAL A 159 9.27 6.01 -13.98
C VAL A 159 10.43 5.45 -14.80
N ALA A 160 10.32 4.21 -15.32
CA ALA A 160 11.29 3.63 -16.24
C ALA A 160 11.00 4.05 -17.68
N ASN A 161 11.89 3.65 -18.61
CA ASN A 161 11.78 3.96 -20.04
C ASN A 161 11.07 2.85 -20.85
N LEU A 162 10.73 1.74 -20.22
CA LEU A 162 10.03 0.60 -20.85
C LEU A 162 8.70 0.33 -20.16
N PRO A 163 7.70 -0.15 -20.88
CA PRO A 163 6.43 -0.58 -20.28
C PRO A 163 6.64 -1.70 -19.25
N ILE A 164 5.86 -1.67 -18.18
CA ILE A 164 5.86 -2.68 -17.12
C ILE A 164 4.57 -3.48 -17.21
N ALA A 165 4.67 -4.82 -17.27
CA ALA A 165 3.53 -5.71 -17.24
C ALA A 165 3.13 -6.02 -15.79
N LEU A 166 1.88 -5.70 -15.42
CA LEU A 166 1.30 -5.97 -14.11
C LEU A 166 0.27 -7.09 -14.25
N TYR A 167 0.52 -8.20 -13.58
CA TYR A 167 -0.36 -9.37 -13.61
C TYR A 167 -1.25 -9.38 -12.37
N PRO A 168 -2.59 -9.54 -12.50
CA PRO A 168 -3.47 -9.73 -11.35
C PRO A 168 -2.98 -10.84 -10.43
N GLY A 169 -3.02 -10.59 -9.12
CA GLY A 169 -2.55 -11.53 -8.10
C GLY A 169 -1.04 -11.54 -7.85
N MET A 170 -0.22 -10.80 -8.62
CA MET A 170 1.21 -10.66 -8.30
C MET A 170 1.43 -9.84 -7.02
N LYS A 171 2.46 -10.18 -6.26
CA LYS A 171 2.88 -9.39 -5.09
C LYS A 171 3.36 -8.02 -5.54
N ILE A 172 2.64 -6.97 -5.15
CA ILE A 172 2.88 -5.60 -5.62
C ILE A 172 3.51 -4.72 -4.54
N GLY A 173 3.14 -4.95 -3.30
CA GLY A 173 3.59 -4.16 -2.15
C GLY A 173 3.66 -5.01 -0.90
N GLN A 174 3.84 -4.33 0.22
CA GLN A 174 3.85 -4.91 1.56
C GLN A 174 3.33 -3.89 2.57
N ILE A 175 2.71 -4.37 3.64
CA ILE A 175 2.26 -3.54 4.75
C ILE A 175 2.96 -3.92 6.03
N SER A 176 3.56 -2.93 6.71
CA SER A 176 4.09 -3.05 8.07
C SER A 176 3.11 -2.46 9.06
N PHE A 177 3.18 -2.88 10.33
CA PHE A 177 2.28 -2.42 11.38
C PHE A 177 3.08 -1.79 12.52
N LEU A 178 2.62 -0.61 12.95
CA LEU A 178 3.23 0.15 14.02
C LEU A 178 2.22 0.28 15.17
N GLN A 179 2.65 -0.11 16.36
CA GLN A 179 1.85 0.08 17.57
C GLN A 179 1.85 1.55 17.95
N MET A 180 0.68 2.13 18.16
CA MET A 180 0.54 3.50 18.66
C MET A 180 0.77 3.56 20.18
N THR A 181 1.10 4.72 20.70
CA THR A 181 1.31 4.96 22.14
C THR A 181 0.02 4.79 22.96
N THR A 182 -1.11 5.13 22.35
CA THR A 182 -2.48 4.91 22.84
C THR A 182 -3.38 4.63 21.64
N ALA A 183 -4.58 4.08 21.87
CA ALA A 183 -5.60 4.00 20.83
C ALA A 183 -6.02 5.40 20.37
N ALA A 184 -6.35 5.55 19.10
CA ALA A 184 -6.92 6.79 18.56
C ALA A 184 -8.26 7.08 19.23
N GLU A 185 -8.47 8.30 19.67
CA GLU A 185 -9.77 8.76 20.20
C GLU A 185 -10.84 8.75 19.10
N ASN A 186 -10.46 9.15 17.89
CA ASN A 186 -11.31 9.18 16.71
C ASN A 186 -10.68 8.34 15.59
N PRO A 187 -10.88 7.01 15.57
CA PRO A 187 -10.36 6.15 14.52
C PRO A 187 -10.91 6.51 13.14
N TYR A 188 -10.20 6.12 12.10
CA TYR A 188 -10.67 6.27 10.72
C TYR A 188 -12.03 5.60 10.53
N GLY A 189 -12.94 6.25 9.79
CA GLY A 189 -14.31 5.78 9.60
C GLY A 189 -15.32 6.38 10.58
N THR A 190 -14.88 7.07 11.65
CA THR A 190 -15.78 7.80 12.53
C THR A 190 -16.24 9.13 11.91
N SER A 191 -17.37 9.66 12.35
CA SER A 191 -17.91 10.94 11.86
C SER A 191 -16.99 12.14 12.15
N ALA A 192 -16.12 12.02 13.16
CA ALA A 192 -15.22 13.09 13.58
C ALA A 192 -13.99 13.28 12.67
N THR A 193 -13.61 12.26 11.86
CA THR A 193 -12.38 12.27 11.09
C THR A 193 -12.55 12.75 9.63
N GLY A 194 -13.78 12.95 9.15
CA GLY A 194 -14.03 13.28 7.75
C GLY A 194 -13.51 12.21 6.76
N SER A 195 -13.46 10.97 7.22
CA SER A 195 -12.98 9.81 6.45
C SER A 195 -13.79 9.63 5.17
N LYS A 196 -13.11 9.43 4.03
CA LYS A 196 -13.75 9.38 2.71
C LYS A 196 -13.79 7.98 2.09
N TYR A 197 -12.97 7.06 2.59
CA TYR A 197 -12.68 5.79 1.89
C TYR A 197 -12.90 4.55 2.75
N GLN A 198 -13.50 4.66 3.94
CA GLN A 198 -13.81 3.51 4.79
C GLN A 198 -14.72 2.53 4.03
N GLY A 199 -14.38 1.24 4.07
CA GLY A 199 -15.13 0.18 3.41
C GLY A 199 -14.99 0.16 1.89
N GLN A 200 -14.02 0.90 1.29
CA GLN A 200 -13.85 0.92 -0.17
C GLN A 200 -13.50 -0.47 -0.72
N GLN A 201 -14.01 -0.73 -1.92
CA GLN A 201 -13.73 -1.93 -2.69
C GLN A 201 -13.13 -1.54 -4.04
N GLY A 202 -12.02 -2.18 -4.40
CA GLY A 202 -11.30 -1.86 -5.63
C GLY A 202 -10.68 -0.45 -5.65
N PRO A 203 -10.13 -0.03 -6.81
CA PRO A 203 -9.49 1.28 -6.95
C PRO A 203 -10.54 2.40 -6.93
N THR A 204 -10.49 3.25 -5.91
CA THR A 204 -11.46 4.33 -5.70
C THR A 204 -10.86 5.66 -6.15
N PRO A 205 -11.57 6.45 -6.98
CA PRO A 205 -11.10 7.77 -7.41
C PRO A 205 -11.08 8.77 -6.24
N SER A 206 -10.37 9.89 -6.43
CA SER A 206 -10.27 10.92 -5.42
C SER A 206 -11.64 11.49 -5.02
N ARG A 207 -11.87 11.62 -3.72
CA ARG A 207 -13.01 12.29 -3.11
C ARG A 207 -12.58 13.58 -2.40
N TYR A 208 -11.49 14.18 -2.84
CA TYR A 208 -10.94 15.36 -2.20
C TYR A 208 -11.90 16.56 -2.20
N TYR A 209 -12.75 16.68 -3.25
CA TYR A 209 -13.79 17.70 -3.39
C TYR A 209 -14.78 17.75 -2.20
N LEU A 210 -14.92 16.66 -1.44
CA LEU A 210 -15.78 16.63 -0.25
C LEU A 210 -15.31 17.59 0.85
N ASN A 211 -14.04 18.00 0.85
CA ASN A 211 -13.52 18.99 1.81
C ASN A 211 -14.09 20.39 1.60
N PHE A 212 -14.67 20.66 0.42
CA PHE A 212 -15.26 21.95 0.05
C PHE A 212 -16.79 21.96 0.06
N ARG A 213 -17.42 20.85 0.47
CA ARG A 213 -18.88 20.78 0.65
C ARG A 213 -19.23 21.35 2.02
N GLY A 214 -19.63 22.62 2.07
CA GLY A 214 -20.04 23.31 3.29
C GLY A 214 -19.40 24.69 3.48
N GLU A 215 -18.64 25.14 2.51
CA GLU A 215 -18.22 26.55 2.39
C GLU A 215 -19.26 27.36 1.60
#